data_27a7fe22103209e8c3247ab6552ca305
#
_entry.id   27a7fe22103209e8c3247ab6552ca305
#
_cell.length_a   1.000
_cell.length_b   1.000
_cell.length_c   1.000
_cell.angle_alpha   90.00
_cell.angle_beta   90.00
_cell.angle_gamma   90.00
#
_symmetry.space_group_name_H-M   'P 1'
#
loop_
_entity.id
_entity.type
_entity.pdbx_description
1 polymer ?
#
loop_
_entity_poly.entity_id
_entity_poly.type
_entity_poly.pdbx_seq_one_letter_code
_entity_poly.pdbx_strand_id
1 'polypeptide(L)' 'MIAVQQYSRQHVVDVLHTLKRPDLADEASRDLPDPVDINRLTAWMTQRGLSRDELISQMGGSP' A
#
# COMPACT_ATOMS: atom_id res chain seq x y z
N MET A 1 -4.41 1.05 24.38
CA MET A 1 -4.90 0.31 23.21
C MET A 1 -4.16 0.78 21.97
N ILE A 2 -3.73 -0.16 21.16
CA ILE A 2 -2.98 0.18 19.96
C ILE A 2 -3.89 0.06 18.77
N ALA A 3 -4.00 1.14 18.03
CA ALA A 3 -4.78 1.14 16.81
C ALA A 3 -3.88 0.67 15.67
N VAL A 4 -4.33 -0.34 14.94
CA VAL A 4 -3.64 -0.80 13.76
C VAL A 4 -3.96 0.20 12.65
N GLN A 5 -2.92 0.68 11.98
CA GLN A 5 -3.11 1.57 10.85
C GLN A 5 -3.70 0.81 9.68
N GLN A 6 -4.73 1.36 9.13
CA GLN A 6 -5.41 0.76 7.99
C GLN A 6 -5.60 1.83 6.92
N TYR A 7 -5.55 1.39 5.68
CA TYR A 7 -5.76 2.27 4.53
C TYR A 7 -6.84 1.65 3.65
N SER A 8 -7.56 2.49 2.95
CA SER A 8 -8.50 1.95 1.97
C SER A 8 -7.71 1.32 0.83
N ARG A 9 -8.24 0.25 0.30
CA ARG A 9 -7.58 -0.41 -0.84
C ARG A 9 -7.45 0.56 -2.01
N GLN A 10 -8.47 1.39 -2.22
CA GLN A 10 -8.43 2.37 -3.30
C GLN A 10 -7.28 3.35 -3.13
N HIS A 11 -7.01 3.75 -1.88
CA HIS A 11 -5.90 4.65 -1.62
C HIS A 11 -4.57 4.01 -2.02
N VAL A 12 -4.39 2.73 -1.71
CA VAL A 12 -3.18 2.00 -2.08
C VAL A 12 -3.07 1.91 -3.59
N VAL A 13 -4.16 1.62 -4.27
CA VAL A 13 -4.17 1.53 -5.73
C VAL A 13 -3.79 2.87 -6.34
N ASP A 14 -4.32 3.96 -5.81
CA ASP A 14 -4.02 5.30 -6.31
C ASP A 14 -2.54 5.63 -6.14
N VAL A 15 -1.98 5.26 -4.99
CA VAL A 15 -0.56 5.50 -4.74
C VAL A 15 0.31 4.73 -5.73
N LEU A 16 -0.05 3.48 -6.00
CA LEU A 16 0.71 2.68 -6.96
C LEU A 16 0.63 3.27 -8.37
N HIS A 17 -0.51 3.84 -8.74
CA HIS A 17 -0.61 4.54 -10.01
C HIS A 17 0.30 5.78 -10.02
N THR A 18 0.36 6.49 -8.92
CA THR A 18 1.25 7.65 -8.79
C THR A 18 2.71 7.24 -8.95
N LEU A 19 3.06 6.06 -8.46
CA LEU A 19 4.40 5.53 -8.59
C LEU A 19 4.66 4.93 -9.97
N LYS A 20 3.69 5.03 -10.87
CA LYS A 20 3.78 4.53 -12.25
C LYS A 20 3.93 3.01 -12.29
N ARG A 21 3.21 2.36 -11.41
CA ARG A 21 3.17 0.90 -11.33
C ARG A 21 1.76 0.39 -11.50
N PRO A 22 1.16 0.59 -12.68
CA PRO A 22 -0.23 0.18 -12.89
C PRO A 22 -0.44 -1.32 -12.77
N ASP A 23 0.57 -2.10 -13.10
CA ASP A 23 0.51 -3.56 -12.95
C ASP A 23 0.33 -3.94 -11.49
N LEU A 24 1.09 -3.28 -10.61
CA LEU A 24 0.98 -3.55 -9.18
C LEU A 24 -0.31 -2.99 -8.60
N ALA A 25 -0.77 -1.86 -9.13
CA ALA A 25 -2.05 -1.30 -8.71
C ALA A 25 -3.18 -2.28 -8.99
N ASP A 26 -3.15 -2.92 -10.14
CA ASP A 26 -4.15 -3.90 -10.51
C ASP A 26 -4.08 -5.12 -9.59
N GLU A 27 -2.88 -5.59 -9.31
CA GLU A 27 -2.70 -6.71 -8.39
C GLU A 27 -3.19 -6.37 -6.99
N ALA A 28 -2.91 -5.17 -6.51
CA ALA A 28 -3.32 -4.74 -5.19
C ALA A 28 -4.84 -4.74 -5.07
N SER A 29 -5.54 -4.30 -6.13
CA SER A 29 -6.98 -4.25 -6.10
C SER A 29 -7.60 -5.64 -6.01
N ARG A 30 -6.87 -6.67 -6.42
CA ARG A 30 -7.34 -8.04 -6.39
C ARG A 30 -6.85 -8.82 -5.18
N ASP A 31 -5.62 -8.54 -4.74
CA ASP A 31 -4.98 -9.33 -3.71
C ASP A 31 -5.19 -8.80 -2.30
N LEU A 32 -5.34 -7.50 -2.17
CA LEU A 32 -5.43 -6.89 -0.85
C LEU A 32 -6.87 -6.74 -0.41
N PRO A 33 -7.14 -6.91 0.89
CA PRO A 33 -8.48 -6.69 1.43
C PRO A 33 -8.76 -5.19 1.54
N ASP A 34 -10.00 -4.85 1.82
CA ASP A 34 -10.39 -3.48 2.05
C ASP A 34 -11.13 -3.40 3.39
N PRO A 35 -10.59 -2.74 4.40
CA PRO A 35 -9.36 -1.94 4.39
C PRO A 35 -8.10 -2.81 4.45
N VAL A 36 -6.98 -2.20 4.13
CA VAL A 36 -5.69 -2.88 4.12
C VAL A 36 -4.95 -2.56 5.40
N ASP A 37 -4.58 -3.60 6.13
CA ASP A 37 -3.75 -3.48 7.32
C ASP A 37 -2.31 -3.15 6.90
N ILE A 38 -1.66 -2.25 7.65
CA ILE A 38 -0.30 -1.85 7.30
C ILE A 38 0.68 -3.03 7.28
N ASN A 39 0.49 -3.98 8.17
CA ASN A 39 1.36 -5.16 8.21
C ASN A 39 1.15 -6.01 6.96
N ARG A 40 -0.09 -6.16 6.55
CA ARG A 40 -0.41 -6.92 5.35
C ARG A 40 0.18 -6.23 4.12
N LEU A 41 0.03 -4.92 4.06
CA LEU A 41 0.55 -4.13 2.95
C LEU A 41 2.07 -4.25 2.88
N THR A 42 2.74 -4.16 4.02
CA THR A 42 4.20 -4.26 4.07
C THR A 42 4.68 -5.62 3.54
N ALA A 43 4.02 -6.68 3.96
CA ALA A 43 4.39 -8.02 3.50
C ALA A 43 4.18 -8.16 2.00
N TRP A 44 3.06 -7.64 1.50
CA TRP A 44 2.75 -7.70 0.08
C TRP A 44 3.81 -6.94 -0.73
N MET A 45 4.18 -5.76 -0.25
CA MET A 45 5.17 -4.94 -0.92
C MET A 45 6.55 -5.59 -0.93
N THR A 46 6.93 -6.18 0.20
CA THR A 46 8.23 -6.84 0.31
C THR A 46 8.33 -7.99 -0.68
N GLN A 47 7.28 -8.74 -0.86
CA GLN A 47 7.26 -9.84 -1.80
C GLN A 47 7.48 -9.36 -3.24
N ARG A 48 7.15 -8.13 -3.52
CA ARG A 48 7.27 -7.57 -4.87
C ARG A 48 8.45 -6.64 -5.03
N GLY A 49 9.32 -6.59 -4.02
CA GLY A 49 10.52 -5.77 -4.08
C GLY A 49 10.27 -4.29 -3.97
N LEU A 50 9.15 -3.90 -3.40
CA LEU A 50 8.83 -2.49 -3.21
C LEU A 50 9.34 -2.02 -1.87
N SER A 51 9.74 -0.75 -1.81
CA SER A 51 10.20 -0.15 -0.57
C SER A 51 9.01 0.36 0.23
N ARG A 52 8.96 -0.04 1.49
CA ARG A 52 7.93 0.45 2.39
C ARG A 52 8.01 1.95 2.57
N ASP A 53 9.23 2.48 2.70
CA ASP A 53 9.43 3.91 2.92
C ASP A 53 8.93 4.71 1.73
N GLU A 54 9.16 4.20 0.53
CA GLU A 54 8.74 4.87 -0.68
C GLU A 54 7.23 4.98 -0.73
N LEU A 55 6.53 3.89 -0.42
CA LEU A 55 5.08 3.91 -0.44
C LEU A 55 4.51 4.81 0.64
N ILE A 56 5.04 4.73 1.84
CA ILE A 56 4.56 5.53 2.96
C ILE A 56 4.74 7.01 2.69
N SER A 57 5.84 7.37 2.07
CA SER A 57 6.09 8.76 1.68
C SER A 57 4.99 9.27 0.76
N GLN A 58 4.61 8.44 -0.21
CA GLN A 58 3.59 8.83 -1.17
C GLN A 58 2.20 8.88 -0.55
N MET A 59 1.99 8.13 0.53
CA MET A 59 0.69 8.09 1.18
C MET A 59 0.52 9.22 2.20
N GLY A 60 1.41 10.17 2.19
CA GLY A 60 1.27 11.31 3.07
C GLY A 60 1.79 11.09 4.45
N GLY A 61 2.61 10.07 4.64
CA GLY A 61 3.24 9.84 5.91
C GLY A 61 4.41 10.77 6.11
N SER A 62 4.18 12.04 5.94
CA SER A 62 5.27 12.99 6.02
C SER A 62 5.80 13.07 7.45
N PRO A 63 7.05 13.37 7.58
CA PRO A 63 7.66 13.55 8.87
C PRO A 63 7.15 14.75 9.61
#